data_931205c88eb7417d69b121b1cbe1cee9
#
_entry.id   931205c88eb7417d69b121b1cbe1cee9
#
_cell.length_a   1.000
_cell.length_b   1.000
_cell.length_c   1.000
_cell.angle_alpha   90.00
_cell.angle_beta   90.00
_cell.angle_gamma   90.00
#
_symmetry.space_group_name_H-M   'P 1'
#
loop_
_entity.id
_entity.type
_entity.pdbx_description
1 polymer ?
#
loop_
_entity_poly.entity_id
_entity_poly.type
_entity_poly.pdbx_seq_one_letter_code
_entity_poly.pdbx_strand_id
1 'polypeptide(L)'
;MEERKMVKNLFAWASIGSNGKVVDDLAGDQTGKEVKIGEYYNFGQKWVIRFRSKKRGQKAAAATKMLVRNNNIGYNQNNRKSLYNQCELIGWDIDRIYQIKPCDCDCSLLAVCTINFAYGKSLLPYALTTYSLPTIVNKHK
;
A
#
# COMPACT_ATOMS: atom_id res chain seq x y z
N MET A 1 -20.89 31.89 6.91
CA MET A 1 -21.09 30.50 6.40
C MET A 1 -19.73 29.91 6.16
N GLU A 2 -19.33 28.97 6.98
CA GLU A 2 -18.13 28.19 6.67
C GLU A 2 -18.46 27.28 5.50
N GLU A 3 -17.77 27.47 4.37
CA GLU A 3 -17.78 26.47 3.30
C GLU A 3 -17.26 25.15 3.88
N ARG A 4 -18.12 24.14 3.95
CA ARG A 4 -17.66 22.77 4.20
C ARG A 4 -16.66 22.43 3.11
N LYS A 5 -15.36 22.48 3.43
CA LYS A 5 -14.33 21.89 2.57
C LYS A 5 -14.78 20.46 2.26
N MET A 6 -15.17 20.19 1.02
CA MET A 6 -15.45 18.82 0.59
C MET A 6 -14.20 18.00 0.90
N VAL A 7 -14.34 17.03 1.80
CA VAL A 7 -13.26 16.08 2.08
C VAL A 7 -13.11 15.27 0.80
N LYS A 8 -12.07 15.56 0.04
CA LYS A 8 -11.76 14.79 -1.17
C LYS A 8 -11.41 13.36 -0.74
N ASN A 9 -12.12 12.39 -1.32
CA ASN A 9 -11.74 11.00 -1.15
C ASN A 9 -10.42 10.77 -1.86
N LEU A 10 -9.41 10.35 -1.11
CA LEU A 10 -8.09 10.01 -1.62
C LEU A 10 -7.94 8.51 -1.67
N PHE A 11 -7.15 8.02 -2.61
CA PHE A 11 -6.68 6.65 -2.59
C PHE A 11 -5.20 6.58 -2.99
N ALA A 12 -4.55 5.52 -2.54
CA ALA A 12 -3.16 5.23 -2.85
C ALA A 12 -3.07 3.99 -3.74
N TRP A 13 -2.09 4.00 -4.61
CA TRP A 13 -1.84 2.85 -5.49
C TRP A 13 -0.37 2.69 -5.82
N ALA A 14 0.00 1.46 -6.20
CA ALA A 14 1.27 1.14 -6.82
C ALA A 14 1.01 0.67 -8.24
N SER A 15 1.65 1.27 -9.21
CA SER A 15 1.48 0.91 -10.62
C SER A 15 2.71 1.25 -11.43
N ILE A 16 2.87 0.54 -12.52
CA ILE A 16 3.84 0.91 -13.55
C ILE A 16 3.49 2.32 -14.05
N GLY A 17 4.51 3.15 -14.26
CA GLY A 17 4.33 4.49 -14.79
C GLY A 17 3.57 4.51 -16.11
N SER A 18 3.09 5.67 -16.54
CA SER A 18 2.24 5.86 -17.73
C SER A 18 2.80 5.27 -19.03
N ASN A 19 4.10 4.98 -19.09
CA ASN A 19 4.78 4.34 -20.22
C ASN A 19 4.96 2.82 -20.07
N GLY A 20 4.44 2.21 -18.99
CA GLY A 20 4.49 0.77 -18.76
C GLY A 20 5.88 0.19 -18.48
N LYS A 21 6.88 1.03 -18.18
CA LYS A 21 8.25 0.58 -17.93
C LYS A 21 8.66 0.85 -16.49
N VAL A 22 9.24 -0.18 -15.87
CA VAL A 22 10.07 -0.01 -14.69
C VAL A 22 11.44 0.47 -15.17
N VAL A 23 11.93 1.56 -14.61
CA VAL A 23 13.21 2.13 -15.03
C VAL A 23 14.35 1.36 -14.33
N ASP A 24 15.25 0.79 -15.12
CA ASP A 24 16.57 0.29 -14.74
C ASP A 24 16.66 -0.82 -13.68
N ASP A 25 15.61 -1.58 -13.40
CA ASP A 25 15.56 -2.66 -12.39
C ASP A 25 16.11 -2.27 -10.99
N LEU A 26 16.21 -0.97 -10.72
CA LEU A 26 16.64 -0.48 -9.43
C LEU A 26 15.47 -0.49 -8.44
N ALA A 27 15.75 -0.91 -7.22
CA ALA A 27 14.76 -0.87 -6.15
C ALA A 27 14.43 0.57 -5.73
N GLY A 28 13.17 0.83 -5.39
CA GLY A 28 12.68 2.15 -5.03
C GLY A 28 12.00 2.89 -6.19
N ASP A 29 11.33 3.99 -5.86
CA ASP A 29 10.60 4.79 -6.86
C ASP A 29 11.57 5.61 -7.72
N GLN A 30 11.73 5.21 -8.99
CA GLN A 30 12.63 5.84 -9.94
C GLN A 30 11.99 7.02 -10.68
N THR A 31 10.65 7.07 -10.74
CA THR A 31 9.92 8.06 -11.54
C THR A 31 9.20 9.11 -10.70
N GLY A 32 9.06 8.90 -9.39
CA GLY A 32 8.21 9.68 -8.49
C GLY A 32 6.72 9.41 -8.69
N LYS A 33 6.35 8.36 -9.46
CA LYS A 33 4.97 8.05 -9.84
C LYS A 33 4.60 6.59 -9.71
N GLU A 34 5.51 5.75 -9.25
CA GLU A 34 5.29 4.31 -9.15
C GLU A 34 4.39 3.93 -7.98
N VAL A 35 4.56 4.63 -6.87
CA VAL A 35 3.69 4.51 -5.69
C VAL A 35 3.22 5.92 -5.32
N LYS A 36 1.93 6.15 -5.34
CA LYS A 36 1.41 7.51 -5.18
C LYS A 36 0.02 7.55 -4.55
N ILE A 37 -0.35 8.74 -4.10
CA ILE A 37 -1.68 9.07 -3.60
C ILE A 37 -2.31 10.14 -4.49
N GLY A 38 -3.61 10.03 -4.73
CA GLY A 38 -4.35 10.99 -5.55
C GLY A 38 -5.83 10.97 -5.27
N GLU A 39 -6.58 11.77 -6.01
CA GLU A 39 -8.04 11.80 -5.91
C GLU A 39 -8.64 10.49 -6.41
N TYR A 40 -9.67 10.02 -5.70
CA TYR A 40 -10.38 8.81 -6.10
C TYR A 40 -11.08 9.02 -7.44
N TYR A 41 -10.97 8.04 -8.31
CA TYR A 41 -11.76 7.92 -9.53
C TYR A 41 -12.30 6.49 -9.66
N ASN A 42 -13.39 6.33 -10.39
CA ASN A 42 -13.95 5.01 -10.64
C ASN A 42 -13.13 4.28 -11.71
N PHE A 43 -12.43 3.22 -11.31
CA PHE A 43 -11.63 2.38 -12.21
C PHE A 43 -12.18 0.94 -12.33
N GLY A 44 -13.47 0.74 -12.00
CA GLY A 44 -14.13 -0.55 -12.14
C GLY A 44 -13.71 -1.59 -11.09
N GLN A 45 -13.38 -1.14 -9.88
CA GLN A 45 -13.05 -2.03 -8.77
C GLN A 45 -14.20 -3.00 -8.47
N LYS A 46 -13.86 -4.27 -8.24
CA LYS A 46 -14.84 -5.34 -7.95
C LYS A 46 -15.04 -5.57 -6.46
N TRP A 47 -14.07 -5.19 -5.63
CA TRP A 47 -14.05 -5.49 -4.20
C TRP A 47 -13.68 -4.26 -3.40
N VAL A 48 -14.37 -4.07 -2.29
CA VAL A 48 -14.05 -3.07 -1.27
C VAL A 48 -13.95 -3.78 0.06
N ILE A 49 -12.80 -3.66 0.71
CA ILE A 49 -12.55 -4.19 2.05
C ILE A 49 -12.57 -3.03 3.04
N ARG A 50 -13.34 -3.18 4.10
CA ARG A 50 -13.42 -2.18 5.17
C ARG A 50 -13.08 -2.79 6.52
N PHE A 51 -12.35 -2.06 7.33
CA PHE A 51 -12.10 -2.44 8.72
C PHE A 51 -13.38 -2.21 9.53
N ARG A 52 -13.73 -3.16 10.40
CA ARG A 52 -14.81 -2.98 11.37
C ARG A 52 -14.47 -1.93 12.42
N SER A 53 -13.21 -1.90 12.86
CA SER A 53 -12.68 -0.93 13.80
C SER A 53 -12.31 0.37 13.10
N LYS A 54 -12.91 1.48 13.50
CA LYS A 54 -12.56 2.81 13.01
C LYS A 54 -11.07 3.13 13.30
N LYS A 55 -10.57 2.75 14.47
CA LYS A 55 -9.18 2.94 14.85
C LYS A 55 -8.19 2.21 13.92
N ARG A 56 -8.51 0.97 13.55
CA ARG A 56 -7.69 0.20 12.59
C ARG A 56 -7.74 0.81 11.19
N GLY A 57 -8.89 1.25 10.73
CA GLY A 57 -9.02 1.94 9.46
C GLY A 57 -8.22 3.24 9.41
N GLN A 58 -8.21 4.00 10.48
CA GLN A 58 -7.38 5.22 10.61
C GLN A 58 -5.89 4.89 10.59
N LYS A 59 -5.48 3.85 11.29
CA LYS A 59 -4.07 3.39 11.30
C LYS A 59 -3.64 2.90 9.93
N ALA A 60 -4.48 2.15 9.22
CA ALA A 60 -4.24 1.72 7.85
C ALA A 60 -4.07 2.92 6.90
N ALA A 61 -4.94 3.91 6.99
CA ALA A 61 -4.84 5.11 6.17
C ALA A 61 -3.56 5.91 6.46
N ALA A 62 -3.18 6.04 7.73
CA ALA A 62 -1.93 6.70 8.11
C ALA A 62 -0.71 5.95 7.58
N ALA A 63 -0.67 4.63 7.74
CA ALA A 63 0.42 3.79 7.21
C ALA A 63 0.53 3.91 5.69
N THR A 64 -0.60 3.84 4.98
CA THR A 64 -0.62 3.97 3.52
C THR A 64 -0.05 5.31 3.07
N LYS A 65 -0.43 6.41 3.69
CA LYS A 65 0.12 7.75 3.38
C LYS A 65 1.63 7.81 3.57
N MET A 66 2.14 7.21 4.63
CA MET A 66 3.58 7.17 4.90
C MET A 66 4.32 6.30 3.88
N LEU A 67 3.77 5.15 3.52
CA LEU A 67 4.34 4.25 2.52
C LEU A 67 4.44 4.93 1.14
N VAL A 68 3.36 5.53 0.66
CA VAL A 68 3.33 6.12 -0.69
C VAL A 68 4.14 7.40 -0.80
N ARG A 69 4.47 8.05 0.31
CA ARG A 69 5.34 9.24 0.36
C ARG A 69 6.81 8.88 0.51
N ASN A 70 7.12 7.61 0.76
CA ASN A 70 8.50 7.14 0.88
C ASN A 70 9.06 6.76 -0.50
N ASN A 71 9.94 7.58 -1.05
CA ASN A 71 10.56 7.36 -2.36
C ASN A 71 11.47 6.11 -2.43
N ASN A 72 11.76 5.47 -1.31
CA ASN A 72 12.44 4.17 -1.28
C ASN A 72 11.54 3.01 -1.70
N ILE A 73 10.24 3.26 -1.89
CA ILE A 73 9.28 2.24 -2.30
C ILE A 73 8.87 2.49 -3.75
N GLY A 74 9.16 1.53 -4.62
CA GLY A 74 8.83 1.56 -6.04
C GLY A 74 7.90 0.43 -6.45
N TYR A 75 7.70 0.28 -7.75
CA TYR A 75 6.86 -0.75 -8.35
C TYR A 75 7.68 -1.75 -9.16
N ASN A 76 7.65 -3.01 -8.77
CA ASN A 76 8.18 -4.11 -9.56
C ASN A 76 7.52 -5.43 -9.13
N GLN A 77 6.74 -6.05 -10.01
CA GLN A 77 6.08 -7.32 -9.72
C GLN A 77 7.06 -8.45 -9.43
N ASN A 78 8.22 -8.45 -10.08
CA ASN A 78 9.24 -9.48 -9.90
C ASN A 78 10.01 -9.33 -8.58
N ASN A 79 9.99 -8.15 -7.97
CA ASN A 79 10.65 -7.85 -6.71
C ASN A 79 9.67 -7.44 -5.60
N ARG A 80 8.39 -7.77 -5.75
CA ARG A 80 7.30 -7.32 -4.86
C ARG A 80 7.50 -7.69 -3.39
N LYS A 81 8.12 -8.82 -3.13
CA LYS A 81 8.39 -9.30 -1.77
C LYS A 81 9.35 -8.39 -1.00
N SER A 82 10.16 -7.59 -1.68
CA SER A 82 11.17 -6.77 -1.02
C SER A 82 10.56 -5.73 -0.07
N LEU A 83 9.42 -5.11 -0.40
CA LEU A 83 8.71 -4.25 0.54
C LEU A 83 8.25 -5.02 1.78
N TYR A 84 7.69 -6.22 1.60
CA TYR A 84 7.24 -7.04 2.74
C TYR A 84 8.39 -7.34 3.69
N ASN A 85 9.55 -7.73 3.15
CA ASN A 85 10.74 -8.01 3.95
C ASN A 85 11.21 -6.76 4.74
N GLN A 86 11.16 -5.58 4.14
CA GLN A 86 11.49 -4.33 4.83
C GLN A 86 10.48 -4.03 5.96
N CYS A 87 9.21 -4.26 5.73
CA CYS A 87 8.18 -4.09 6.76
C CYS A 87 8.35 -5.06 7.93
N GLU A 88 8.74 -6.30 7.67
CA GLU A 88 9.08 -7.26 8.73
C GLU A 88 10.29 -6.81 9.56
N LEU A 89 11.34 -6.30 8.91
CA LEU A 89 12.53 -5.80 9.59
C LEU A 89 12.22 -4.65 10.57
N ILE A 90 11.26 -3.81 10.27
CA ILE A 90 10.81 -2.74 11.18
C ILE A 90 9.70 -3.18 12.14
N GLY A 91 9.33 -4.46 12.14
CA GLY A 91 8.34 -5.03 13.05
C GLY A 91 6.91 -4.53 12.83
N TRP A 92 6.55 -4.15 11.59
CA TRP A 92 5.24 -3.58 11.26
C TRP A 92 4.88 -2.36 12.11
N ASP A 93 5.91 -1.63 12.55
CA ASP A 93 5.79 -0.42 13.34
C ASP A 93 5.65 0.79 12.41
N ILE A 94 4.49 1.44 12.44
CA ILE A 94 4.17 2.60 11.61
C ILE A 94 5.17 3.75 11.84
N ASP A 95 5.67 3.92 13.06
CA ASP A 95 6.61 4.99 13.42
C ASP A 95 8.01 4.75 12.86
N ARG A 96 8.27 3.57 12.30
CA ARG A 96 9.55 3.17 11.71
C ARG A 96 9.53 3.07 10.18
N ILE A 97 8.44 3.42 9.51
CA ILE A 97 8.33 3.37 8.04
C ILE A 97 9.44 4.19 7.36
N TYR A 98 9.89 5.28 7.97
CA TYR A 98 11.00 6.10 7.45
C TYR A 98 12.34 5.35 7.36
N GLN A 99 12.48 4.20 8.02
CA GLN A 99 13.69 3.36 8.00
C GLN A 99 13.71 2.36 6.84
N ILE A 100 12.63 2.26 6.07
CA ILE A 100 12.54 1.36 4.91
C ILE A 100 13.61 1.74 3.89
N LYS A 101 14.41 0.76 3.50
CA LYS A 101 15.44 0.88 2.45
C LYS A 101 14.82 0.66 1.08
N PRO A 102 15.51 1.03 -0.01
CA PRO A 102 15.02 0.86 -1.37
C PRO A 102 14.48 -0.55 -1.62
N CYS A 103 13.22 -0.63 -2.03
CA CYS A 103 12.47 -1.87 -2.24
C CYS A 103 11.30 -1.62 -3.19
N ASP A 104 10.63 -2.68 -3.58
CA ASP A 104 9.51 -2.62 -4.51
C ASP A 104 8.29 -3.39 -4.00
N CYS A 105 7.14 -3.03 -4.53
CA CYS A 105 5.87 -3.72 -4.34
C CYS A 105 5.07 -3.76 -5.65
N ASP A 106 3.98 -4.49 -5.63
CA ASP A 106 2.89 -4.34 -6.58
C ASP A 106 1.63 -3.84 -5.85
N CYS A 107 0.53 -3.63 -6.58
CA CYS A 107 -0.69 -3.09 -6.00
C CYS A 107 -1.27 -3.99 -4.89
N SER A 108 -1.26 -5.31 -5.09
CA SER A 108 -1.76 -6.26 -4.09
C SER A 108 -0.88 -6.32 -2.84
N LEU A 109 0.44 -6.25 -2.99
CA LEU A 109 1.33 -6.24 -1.84
C LEU A 109 1.24 -4.94 -1.04
N LEU A 110 1.07 -3.80 -1.69
CA LEU A 110 0.82 -2.54 -0.99
C LEU A 110 -0.42 -2.65 -0.09
N ALA A 111 -1.50 -3.26 -0.59
CA ALA A 111 -2.71 -3.52 0.20
C ALA A 111 -2.44 -4.48 1.37
N VAL A 112 -1.72 -5.57 1.15
CA VAL A 112 -1.32 -6.52 2.21
C VAL A 112 -0.52 -5.82 3.31
N CYS A 113 0.49 -5.04 2.94
CA CYS A 113 1.31 -4.31 3.91
C CYS A 113 0.48 -3.28 4.69
N THR A 114 -0.42 -2.57 4.04
CA THR A 114 -1.33 -1.62 4.70
C THR A 114 -2.18 -2.31 5.78
N ILE A 115 -2.74 -3.48 5.48
CA ILE A 115 -3.52 -4.26 6.43
C ILE A 115 -2.64 -4.72 7.59
N ASN A 116 -1.47 -5.24 7.32
CA ASN A 116 -0.53 -5.70 8.35
C ASN A 116 -0.12 -4.57 9.30
N PHE A 117 0.14 -3.37 8.79
CA PHE A 117 0.41 -2.20 9.64
C PHE A 117 -0.78 -1.83 10.52
N ALA A 118 -2.01 -1.96 10.04
CA ALA A 118 -3.20 -1.71 10.86
C ALA A 118 -3.27 -2.64 12.08
N TYR A 119 -2.73 -3.84 11.98
CA TYR A 119 -2.67 -4.82 13.06
C TYR A 119 -1.32 -4.86 13.80
N GLY A 120 -0.31 -4.16 13.30
CA GLY A 120 1.04 -4.14 13.89
C GLY A 120 1.76 -5.48 13.86
N LYS A 121 1.42 -6.35 12.93
CA LYS A 121 2.01 -7.69 12.76
C LYS A 121 1.80 -8.23 11.34
N SER A 122 2.55 -9.25 10.95
CA SER A 122 2.39 -9.97 9.69
C SER A 122 1.13 -10.88 9.72
N LEU A 123 -0.04 -10.26 9.73
CA LEU A 123 -1.33 -10.97 9.72
C LEU A 123 -1.54 -11.69 8.38
N LEU A 124 -1.26 -11.05 7.28
CA LEU A 124 -1.40 -11.56 5.93
C LEU A 124 -0.02 -11.87 5.33
N PRO A 125 0.14 -13.02 4.62
CA PRO A 125 1.40 -13.38 4.00
C PRO A 125 1.66 -12.59 2.71
N TYR A 126 2.93 -12.47 2.32
CA TYR A 126 3.33 -11.78 1.10
C TYR A 126 2.81 -12.40 -0.20
N ALA A 127 2.50 -13.69 -0.19
CA ALA A 127 2.09 -14.43 -1.39
C ALA A 127 0.69 -14.08 -1.89
N LEU A 128 -0.11 -13.32 -1.12
CA LEU A 128 -1.45 -12.94 -1.51
C LEU A 128 -1.44 -12.01 -2.72
N THR A 129 -2.36 -12.26 -3.64
CA THR A 129 -2.57 -11.49 -4.86
C THR A 129 -3.99 -10.92 -4.89
N THR A 130 -4.30 -10.15 -5.92
CA THR A 130 -5.66 -9.64 -6.16
C THR A 130 -6.71 -10.74 -6.20
N TYR A 131 -6.35 -11.95 -6.64
CA TYR A 131 -7.27 -13.09 -6.68
C TYR A 131 -7.51 -13.73 -5.31
N SER A 132 -6.46 -13.88 -4.52
CA SER A 132 -6.53 -14.63 -3.25
C SER A 132 -6.91 -13.75 -2.06
N LEU A 133 -6.63 -12.45 -2.11
CA LEU A 133 -6.86 -11.53 -1.00
C LEU A 133 -8.33 -11.49 -0.55
N PRO A 134 -9.35 -11.40 -1.41
CA PRO A 134 -10.74 -11.39 -0.97
C PRO A 134 -11.14 -12.68 -0.24
N THR A 135 -10.67 -13.84 -0.69
CA THR A 135 -10.97 -15.13 -0.06
C THR A 135 -10.41 -15.22 1.35
N ILE A 136 -9.16 -14.77 1.55
CA ILE A 136 -8.51 -14.77 2.85
C ILE A 136 -9.19 -13.78 3.80
N VAL A 137 -9.51 -12.58 3.35
CA VAL A 137 -10.21 -11.58 4.17
C VAL A 137 -11.58 -12.09 4.60
N ASN A 138 -12.31 -12.81 3.76
CA ASN A 138 -13.59 -13.42 4.11
C ASN A 138 -13.48 -14.46 5.20
N LYS A 139 -12.35 -15.16 5.35
CA LYS A 139 -12.13 -16.14 6.44
C LYS A 139 -11.89 -15.48 7.80
N HIS A 140 -11.53 -14.22 7.82
CA HIS A 140 -11.22 -13.44 9.04
C HIS A 140 -12.34 -12.47 9.44
N LYS A 141 -13.55 -12.75 9.02
CA LYS A 141 -14.74 -11.96 9.41
C LYS A 141 -15.01 -12.03 10.91
#